data_c3bf77cdff21b353c5790c0074437d99
#
_entry.id   c3bf77cdff21b353c5790c0074437d99
#
_cell.length_a   1.000
_cell.length_b   1.000
_cell.length_c   1.000
_cell.angle_alpha   90.00
_cell.angle_beta   90.00
_cell.angle_gamma   90.00
#
_symmetry.space_group_name_H-M   'P 1'
#
loop_
_entity.id
_entity.type
_entity.pdbx_description
1 polymer ?
#
loop_
_entity_poly.entity_id
_entity_poly.type
_entity_poly.pdbx_seq_one_letter_code
_entity_poly.pdbx_strand_id
1 'polypeptide(L)'
;YLNCEKPSFEPKATENISLMVEMINVLLKNKNAYEKNSHVYFDVSSFKDYGKLSNKNIDELKAGARVEVSENKKNPEDFVLWKPSNKDEPSWDSPWGKGRPGWHLECSAMSKKYLGDTFDIHGGGRDLIFPHHENEIAQSRCANNNKSFSNYWIHNGFITIANEKMAKSQGNIFKIKDFYQKYNGQVLRLALISTHYKQAMDWSDDLLTQSKKTLDKWYECQKKPEGKVLIPDDDLIPLYDDLNTPGYISNIHKLYDKATKGSDKYKEIFTTACNFKGLITEPKSKWQEFKKNILEISEEEILQKIKDRNTARDNKNYQLADEIRNELLDKGILIEDKDDKTTWKIK
;
A
#
# COMPACT_ATOMS: atom_id res chain seq x y z
N TYR A 1 9.47 -0.62 7.19
CA TYR A 1 8.78 -1.68 7.90
C TYR A 1 8.17 -2.71 6.95
N LEU A 2 7.51 -2.27 5.88
CA LEU A 2 6.96 -3.14 4.83
C LEU A 2 8.00 -3.62 3.81
N ASN A 3 9.26 -3.31 3.97
CA ASN A 3 10.33 -3.61 3.00
C ASN A 3 10.05 -3.01 1.60
N CYS A 4 9.54 -1.77 1.57
CA CYS A 4 9.39 -1.00 0.33
C CYS A 4 10.68 -0.22 0.07
N GLU A 5 11.12 -0.22 -1.18
CA GLU A 5 12.22 0.64 -1.62
C GLU A 5 11.81 2.11 -1.57
N LYS A 6 12.78 2.99 -1.36
CA LYS A 6 12.53 4.43 -1.41
C LYS A 6 12.40 4.87 -2.87
N PRO A 7 11.51 5.82 -3.17
CA PRO A 7 11.46 6.42 -4.49
C PRO A 7 12.74 7.20 -4.79
N SER A 8 13.09 7.37 -6.05
CA SER A 8 14.26 8.16 -6.47
C SER A 8 14.12 9.63 -6.09
N PHE A 9 12.91 10.16 -6.09
CA PHE A 9 12.60 11.54 -5.74
C PHE A 9 11.32 11.60 -4.88
N GLU A 10 11.36 12.42 -3.83
CA GLU A 10 10.22 12.74 -2.96
C GLU A 10 10.03 14.28 -2.93
N PRO A 11 9.55 14.88 -4.03
CA PRO A 11 9.44 16.34 -4.12
C PRO A 11 8.34 16.87 -3.21
N LYS A 12 8.61 18.01 -2.56
CA LYS A 12 7.60 18.72 -1.77
C LYS A 12 6.93 19.80 -2.63
N ALA A 13 5.61 19.87 -2.59
CA ALA A 13 4.83 20.87 -3.29
C ALA A 13 5.30 22.31 -2.95
N THR A 14 5.58 22.56 -1.67
CA THR A 14 6.04 23.86 -1.15
C THR A 14 7.38 24.32 -1.67
N GLU A 15 8.20 23.44 -2.21
CA GLU A 15 9.50 23.73 -2.81
C GLU A 15 9.41 23.94 -4.34
N ASN A 16 8.21 23.77 -4.93
CA ASN A 16 7.99 23.81 -6.38
C ASN A 16 6.92 24.80 -6.83
N ILE A 17 6.61 25.81 -6.01
CA ILE A 17 5.57 26.81 -6.29
C ILE A 17 5.85 27.61 -7.58
N SER A 18 7.11 27.98 -7.84
CA SER A 18 7.49 28.70 -9.06
C SER A 18 7.10 27.95 -10.33
N LEU A 19 7.28 26.63 -10.35
CA LEU A 19 6.90 25.79 -11.50
C LEU A 19 5.38 25.76 -11.71
N MET A 20 4.62 25.80 -10.62
CA MET A 20 3.16 25.86 -10.68
C MET A 20 2.69 27.18 -11.26
N VAL A 21 3.30 28.30 -10.82
CA VAL A 21 3.03 29.63 -11.36
C VAL A 21 3.40 29.70 -12.86
N GLU A 22 4.54 29.14 -13.26
CA GLU A 22 4.95 29.06 -14.66
C GLU A 22 3.93 28.27 -15.50
N MET A 23 3.46 27.12 -15.02
CA MET A 23 2.45 26.31 -15.71
C MET A 23 1.13 27.07 -15.86
N ILE A 24 0.68 27.78 -14.82
CA ILE A 24 -0.52 28.62 -14.90
C ILE A 24 -0.36 29.70 -15.98
N ASN A 25 0.80 30.39 -16.04
CA ASN A 25 1.07 31.41 -17.06
C ASN A 25 0.97 30.83 -18.48
N VAL A 26 1.47 29.59 -18.69
CA VAL A 26 1.32 28.90 -19.98
C VAL A 26 -0.15 28.64 -20.30
N LEU A 27 -0.93 28.16 -19.34
CA LEU A 27 -2.36 27.84 -19.49
C LEU A 27 -3.17 29.12 -19.79
N LEU A 28 -2.86 30.25 -19.13
CA LEU A 28 -3.48 31.56 -19.42
C LEU A 28 -3.16 32.03 -20.82
N LYS A 29 -1.87 31.95 -21.22
CA LYS A 29 -1.42 32.31 -22.58
C LYS A 29 -2.13 31.47 -23.66
N ASN A 30 -2.32 30.18 -23.39
CA ASN A 30 -2.98 29.23 -24.29
C ASN A 30 -4.52 29.36 -24.27
N LYS A 31 -5.08 30.25 -23.43
CA LYS A 31 -6.53 30.45 -23.23
C LYS A 31 -7.27 29.21 -22.67
N ASN A 32 -6.54 28.33 -21.99
CA ASN A 32 -7.11 27.21 -21.24
C ASN A 32 -7.42 27.55 -19.79
N ALA A 33 -7.02 28.73 -19.34
CA ALA A 33 -7.29 29.25 -18.01
C ALA A 33 -7.72 30.71 -18.07
N TYR A 34 -8.35 31.20 -17.02
CA TYR A 34 -8.76 32.60 -16.87
C TYR A 34 -8.62 33.05 -15.42
N GLU A 35 -8.37 34.35 -15.22
CA GLU A 35 -8.35 35.00 -13.91
C GLU A 35 -9.70 35.67 -13.63
N LYS A 36 -10.14 35.55 -12.37
CA LYS A 36 -11.28 36.31 -11.85
C LYS A 36 -11.16 36.50 -10.33
N ASN A 37 -11.14 37.75 -9.87
CA ASN A 37 -11.05 38.11 -8.45
C ASN A 37 -9.85 37.44 -7.74
N SER A 38 -8.64 37.57 -8.30
CA SER A 38 -7.39 36.98 -7.82
C SER A 38 -7.40 35.43 -7.74
N HIS A 39 -8.39 34.77 -8.30
CA HIS A 39 -8.39 33.35 -8.54
C HIS A 39 -8.00 33.09 -10.00
N VAL A 40 -7.32 31.94 -10.22
CA VAL A 40 -7.14 31.42 -11.57
C VAL A 40 -7.83 30.08 -11.68
N TYR A 41 -8.65 29.92 -12.69
CA TYR A 41 -9.41 28.71 -12.97
C TYR A 41 -8.98 28.11 -14.30
N PHE A 42 -8.98 26.79 -14.37
CA PHE A 42 -8.90 26.07 -15.64
C PHE A 42 -10.30 26.05 -16.27
N ASP A 43 -10.38 26.39 -17.54
CA ASP A 43 -11.61 26.34 -18.35
C ASP A 43 -11.77 24.94 -18.93
N VAL A 44 -12.58 24.11 -18.29
CA VAL A 44 -12.79 22.71 -18.69
C VAL A 44 -13.32 22.61 -20.12
N SER A 45 -14.14 23.57 -20.57
CA SER A 45 -14.70 23.59 -21.93
C SER A 45 -13.62 23.74 -23.02
N SER A 46 -12.44 24.27 -22.66
CA SER A 46 -11.31 24.43 -23.57
C SER A 46 -10.58 23.12 -23.90
N PHE A 47 -10.82 22.03 -23.15
CA PHE A 47 -10.20 20.73 -23.32
C PHE A 47 -11.22 19.66 -23.74
N LYS A 48 -11.29 19.37 -25.03
CA LYS A 48 -12.30 18.48 -25.63
C LYS A 48 -12.25 17.02 -25.15
N ASP A 49 -11.07 16.58 -24.66
CA ASP A 49 -10.86 15.19 -24.22
C ASP A 49 -11.18 15.00 -22.72
N TYR A 50 -11.72 16.04 -22.04
CA TYR A 50 -12.06 15.94 -20.62
C TYR A 50 -13.10 14.84 -20.34
N GLY A 51 -12.83 14.01 -19.35
CA GLY A 51 -13.70 12.89 -18.98
C GLY A 51 -13.32 11.55 -19.60
N LYS A 52 -12.34 11.49 -20.54
CA LYS A 52 -11.96 10.25 -21.23
C LYS A 52 -11.33 9.21 -20.30
N LEU A 53 -10.51 9.60 -19.33
CA LEU A 53 -9.90 8.68 -18.37
C LEU A 53 -10.96 8.08 -17.46
N SER A 54 -11.84 8.93 -16.93
CA SER A 54 -12.88 8.56 -15.98
C SER A 54 -14.11 7.94 -16.62
N ASN A 55 -14.18 7.95 -17.97
CA ASN A 55 -15.35 7.58 -18.74
C ASN A 55 -16.63 8.32 -18.31
N LYS A 56 -16.48 9.62 -17.99
CA LYS A 56 -17.58 10.50 -17.57
C LYS A 56 -17.90 11.51 -18.64
N ASN A 57 -19.19 11.70 -18.89
CA ASN A 57 -19.66 12.75 -19.77
C ASN A 57 -19.73 14.09 -18.98
N ILE A 58 -19.32 15.21 -19.62
CA ILE A 58 -19.38 16.56 -19.02
C ILE A 58 -20.80 16.90 -18.56
N ASP A 59 -21.85 16.47 -19.26
CA ASP A 59 -23.24 16.72 -18.88
C ASP A 59 -23.65 15.96 -17.60
N GLU A 60 -23.14 14.75 -17.40
CA GLU A 60 -23.30 14.00 -16.14
C GLU A 60 -22.58 14.67 -14.98
N LEU A 61 -21.42 15.30 -15.27
CA LEU A 61 -20.66 16.06 -14.29
C LEU A 61 -21.38 17.33 -13.85
N LYS A 62 -22.06 18.02 -14.77
CA LYS A 62 -22.93 19.17 -14.45
C LYS A 62 -24.11 18.77 -13.58
N ALA A 63 -24.72 17.61 -13.86
CA ALA A 63 -25.87 17.09 -13.11
C ALA A 63 -25.49 16.57 -11.72
N GLY A 64 -24.26 16.06 -11.55
CA GLY A 64 -23.74 15.47 -10.30
C GLY A 64 -22.93 16.40 -9.41
N ALA A 65 -22.65 17.61 -9.84
CA ALA A 65 -21.77 18.55 -9.14
C ALA A 65 -22.46 19.09 -7.85
N ARG A 66 -22.20 18.41 -6.72
CA ARG A 66 -22.30 18.98 -5.35
C ARG A 66 -21.14 19.98 -5.12
N VAL A 67 -20.79 20.80 -6.10
CA VAL A 67 -19.78 21.83 -5.95
C VAL A 67 -20.53 23.11 -5.60
N GLU A 68 -20.13 23.75 -4.50
CA GLU A 68 -20.54 25.14 -4.26
C GLU A 68 -20.28 25.95 -5.55
N VAL A 69 -21.36 26.46 -6.12
CA VAL A 69 -21.27 27.29 -7.32
C VAL A 69 -20.62 28.59 -6.89
N SER A 70 -19.32 28.66 -7.01
CA SER A 70 -18.61 29.91 -6.77
C SER A 70 -18.98 30.88 -7.90
N GLU A 71 -19.47 32.07 -7.54
CA GLU A 71 -19.78 33.16 -8.49
C GLU A 71 -18.56 33.57 -9.35
N ASN A 72 -17.38 33.10 -8.97
CA ASN A 72 -16.13 33.35 -9.69
C ASN A 72 -15.89 32.39 -10.86
N LYS A 73 -16.59 31.27 -10.96
CA LYS A 73 -16.43 30.31 -12.07
C LYS A 73 -17.27 30.72 -13.29
N LYS A 74 -16.76 30.46 -14.49
CA LYS A 74 -17.53 30.56 -15.74
C LYS A 74 -18.50 29.38 -15.86
N ASN A 75 -17.99 28.17 -15.56
CA ASN A 75 -18.76 26.93 -15.58
C ASN A 75 -18.57 26.18 -14.27
N PRO A 76 -19.59 25.45 -13.78
CA PRO A 76 -19.50 24.70 -12.53
C PRO A 76 -18.34 23.71 -12.47
N GLU A 77 -18.00 23.08 -13.59
CA GLU A 77 -16.95 22.09 -13.76
C GLU A 77 -15.52 22.66 -13.74
N ASP A 78 -15.36 24.00 -13.93
CA ASP A 78 -14.04 24.64 -13.90
C ASP A 78 -13.38 24.43 -12.54
N PHE A 79 -12.08 24.21 -12.53
CA PHE A 79 -11.36 23.94 -11.29
C PHE A 79 -10.25 24.95 -11.02
N VAL A 80 -9.93 25.09 -9.73
CA VAL A 80 -8.98 26.10 -9.24
C VAL A 80 -7.55 25.69 -9.61
N LEU A 81 -6.80 26.62 -10.20
CA LEU A 81 -5.35 26.54 -10.39
C LEU A 81 -4.61 27.39 -9.35
N TRP A 82 -5.19 28.55 -8.98
CA TRP A 82 -4.66 29.43 -7.94
C TRP A 82 -5.81 30.06 -7.17
N LYS A 83 -5.67 30.16 -5.84
CA LYS A 83 -6.65 30.87 -5.01
C LYS A 83 -5.97 31.72 -3.94
N PRO A 84 -6.54 32.89 -3.58
CA PRO A 84 -6.08 33.68 -2.45
C PRO A 84 -6.05 32.86 -1.16
N SER A 85 -5.07 33.09 -0.31
CA SER A 85 -4.99 32.48 1.03
C SER A 85 -5.54 33.44 2.08
N ASN A 86 -6.21 32.86 3.10
CA ASN A 86 -6.58 33.58 4.31
C ASN A 86 -5.34 33.82 5.19
N LYS A 87 -5.49 34.66 6.24
CA LYS A 87 -4.37 35.06 7.12
C LYS A 87 -3.62 33.88 7.77
N ASP A 88 -4.34 32.81 8.07
CA ASP A 88 -3.81 31.64 8.78
C ASP A 88 -3.45 30.47 7.85
N GLU A 89 -3.55 30.69 6.53
CA GLU A 89 -3.22 29.69 5.52
C GLU A 89 -1.84 29.96 4.91
N PRO A 90 -1.09 28.90 4.53
CA PRO A 90 0.13 29.03 3.75
C PRO A 90 -0.13 29.88 2.50
N SER A 91 0.77 30.81 2.20
CA SER A 91 0.63 31.68 1.02
C SER A 91 1.98 31.97 0.38
N TRP A 92 1.96 32.12 -0.94
CA TRP A 92 3.10 32.48 -1.76
C TRP A 92 2.75 33.63 -2.68
N ASP A 93 3.75 34.38 -3.10
CA ASP A 93 3.58 35.47 -4.07
C ASP A 93 3.32 34.90 -5.47
N SER A 94 2.43 35.56 -6.21
CA SER A 94 2.13 35.23 -7.60
C SER A 94 1.72 36.50 -8.36
N PRO A 95 1.65 36.46 -9.72
CA PRO A 95 1.12 37.57 -10.51
C PRO A 95 -0.33 37.95 -10.18
N TRP A 96 -1.09 37.03 -9.59
CA TRP A 96 -2.51 37.21 -9.23
C TRP A 96 -2.71 37.58 -7.76
N GLY A 97 -1.63 37.82 -7.03
CA GLY A 97 -1.63 38.16 -5.63
C GLY A 97 -1.19 36.97 -4.74
N LYS A 98 -1.13 37.24 -3.43
CA LYS A 98 -0.76 36.20 -2.43
C LYS A 98 -1.82 35.12 -2.36
N GLY A 99 -1.38 33.87 -2.48
CA GLY A 99 -2.29 32.74 -2.51
C GLY A 99 -1.57 31.39 -2.51
N ARG A 100 -2.31 30.38 -2.90
CA ARG A 100 -1.82 29.00 -2.99
C ARG A 100 -2.31 28.28 -4.25
N PRO A 101 -1.55 27.29 -4.76
CA PRO A 101 -1.95 26.49 -5.91
C PRO A 101 -3.18 25.62 -5.61
N GLY A 102 -3.90 25.27 -6.67
CA GLY A 102 -4.89 24.20 -6.64
C GLY A 102 -4.23 22.85 -6.52
N TRP A 103 -4.88 21.93 -5.83
CA TRP A 103 -4.34 20.59 -5.50
C TRP A 103 -3.85 19.79 -6.72
N HIS A 104 -4.52 19.89 -7.86
CA HIS A 104 -4.18 19.11 -9.06
C HIS A 104 -2.92 19.64 -9.77
N LEU A 105 -2.62 20.90 -9.61
CA LEU A 105 -1.49 21.57 -10.27
C LEU A 105 -0.14 21.12 -9.73
N GLU A 106 -0.10 20.76 -8.44
CA GLU A 106 1.12 20.31 -7.76
C GLU A 106 1.73 19.11 -8.48
N CYS A 107 0.91 18.07 -8.69
CA CYS A 107 1.35 16.84 -9.34
C CYS A 107 1.74 17.06 -10.80
N SER A 108 0.98 17.85 -11.56
CA SER A 108 1.31 18.15 -12.96
C SER A 108 2.64 18.89 -13.12
N ALA A 109 2.88 19.91 -12.28
CA ALA A 109 4.11 20.69 -12.35
C ALA A 109 5.33 19.87 -11.92
N MET A 110 5.20 19.08 -10.84
CA MET A 110 6.29 18.26 -10.34
C MET A 110 6.57 17.07 -11.26
N SER A 111 5.55 16.40 -11.80
CA SER A 111 5.73 15.32 -12.79
C SER A 111 6.49 15.83 -14.02
N LYS A 112 6.11 16.98 -14.55
CA LYS A 112 6.84 17.60 -15.66
C LYS A 112 8.31 17.85 -15.36
N LYS A 113 8.62 18.35 -14.18
CA LYS A 113 10.01 18.63 -13.77
C LYS A 113 10.88 17.37 -13.71
N TYR A 114 10.37 16.31 -13.10
CA TYR A 114 11.16 15.12 -12.78
C TYR A 114 11.08 14.03 -13.83
N LEU A 115 9.98 13.97 -14.59
CA LEU A 115 9.69 12.88 -15.53
C LEU A 115 9.52 13.37 -16.98
N GLY A 116 9.42 14.69 -17.20
CA GLY A 116 9.21 15.29 -18.53
C GLY A 116 7.75 15.48 -18.88
N ASP A 117 7.51 15.87 -20.15
CA ASP A 117 6.15 16.18 -20.65
C ASP A 117 5.26 14.94 -20.75
N THR A 118 5.86 13.78 -21.00
CA THR A 118 5.20 12.47 -21.09
C THR A 118 6.07 11.45 -20.36
N PHE A 119 5.46 10.62 -19.53
CA PHE A 119 6.15 9.57 -18.78
C PHE A 119 5.38 8.24 -18.84
N ASP A 120 5.99 7.17 -18.35
CA ASP A 120 5.46 5.82 -18.58
C ASP A 120 4.23 5.53 -17.74
N ILE A 121 4.31 5.67 -16.41
CA ILE A 121 3.28 5.19 -15.49
C ILE A 121 2.87 6.30 -14.53
N HIS A 122 1.56 6.57 -14.43
CA HIS A 122 0.96 7.39 -13.38
C HIS A 122 0.02 6.53 -12.55
N GLY A 123 0.12 6.64 -11.23
CA GLY A 123 -0.63 5.80 -10.30
C GLY A 123 -1.28 6.56 -9.16
N GLY A 124 -2.37 5.98 -8.63
CA GLY A 124 -3.04 6.53 -7.44
C GLY A 124 -4.20 5.67 -6.98
N GLY A 125 -4.98 6.16 -6.04
CA GLY A 125 -6.22 5.51 -5.61
C GLY A 125 -7.31 5.61 -6.68
N ARG A 126 -8.25 4.68 -6.70
CA ARG A 126 -9.39 4.71 -7.62
C ARG A 126 -10.24 5.98 -7.48
N ASP A 127 -10.26 6.58 -6.29
CA ASP A 127 -10.95 7.84 -6.02
C ASP A 127 -10.26 9.06 -6.66
N LEU A 128 -9.00 8.94 -7.04
CA LEU A 128 -8.26 9.98 -7.74
C LEU A 128 -8.52 10.01 -9.26
N ILE A 129 -9.11 8.95 -9.84
CA ILE A 129 -9.44 8.93 -11.28
C ILE A 129 -10.20 10.21 -11.64
N PHE A 130 -11.20 10.56 -10.84
CA PHE A 130 -11.99 11.75 -10.99
C PHE A 130 -12.25 12.42 -9.63
N PRO A 131 -12.03 13.75 -9.51
CA PRO A 131 -11.60 14.67 -10.59
C PRO A 131 -10.08 14.80 -10.74
N HIS A 132 -9.25 14.25 -9.82
CA HIS A 132 -7.84 14.60 -9.68
C HIS A 132 -7.02 14.31 -10.94
N HIS A 133 -6.95 13.05 -11.37
CA HIS A 133 -6.15 12.66 -12.54
C HIS A 133 -6.72 13.20 -13.86
N GLU A 134 -8.04 13.35 -13.97
CA GLU A 134 -8.66 14.00 -15.13
C GLU A 134 -8.21 15.46 -15.25
N ASN A 135 -8.16 16.18 -14.12
CA ASN A 135 -7.68 17.55 -14.06
C ASN A 135 -6.18 17.66 -14.36
N GLU A 136 -5.37 16.71 -13.89
CA GLU A 136 -3.94 16.65 -14.22
C GLU A 136 -3.71 16.44 -15.71
N ILE A 137 -4.47 15.56 -16.36
CA ILE A 137 -4.40 15.36 -17.82
C ILE A 137 -4.74 16.65 -18.54
N ALA A 138 -5.84 17.30 -18.17
CA ALA A 138 -6.31 18.50 -18.83
C ALA A 138 -5.25 19.62 -18.77
N GLN A 139 -4.77 19.94 -17.56
CA GLN A 139 -3.80 21.01 -17.38
C GLN A 139 -2.43 20.66 -17.99
N SER A 140 -1.95 19.42 -17.85
CA SER A 140 -0.65 19.02 -18.38
C SER A 140 -0.64 19.01 -19.90
N ARG A 141 -1.65 18.44 -20.56
CA ARG A 141 -1.73 18.40 -22.01
C ARG A 141 -1.89 19.80 -22.61
N CYS A 142 -2.71 20.65 -22.01
CA CYS A 142 -2.88 22.04 -22.45
C CYS A 142 -1.61 22.89 -22.25
N ALA A 143 -0.81 22.61 -21.21
CA ALA A 143 0.46 23.30 -20.98
C ALA A 143 1.62 22.75 -21.82
N ASN A 144 1.54 21.50 -22.34
CA ASN A 144 2.63 20.78 -22.98
C ASN A 144 2.36 20.50 -24.48
N ASN A 145 1.76 21.44 -25.19
CA ASN A 145 1.47 21.32 -26.64
C ASN A 145 0.69 20.03 -26.97
N ASN A 146 -0.25 19.66 -26.14
CA ASN A 146 -1.13 18.49 -26.29
C ASN A 146 -0.40 17.12 -26.29
N LYS A 147 0.84 17.05 -25.80
CA LYS A 147 1.53 15.78 -25.58
C LYS A 147 0.78 14.93 -24.54
N SER A 148 0.85 13.61 -24.65
CA SER A 148 0.30 12.71 -23.66
C SER A 148 0.93 12.99 -22.29
N PHE A 149 0.13 12.89 -21.21
CA PHE A 149 0.64 13.07 -19.85
C PHE A 149 1.31 11.80 -19.34
N SER A 150 0.60 10.66 -19.42
CA SER A 150 1.13 9.35 -19.06
C SER A 150 0.69 8.29 -20.08
N ASN A 151 1.53 7.27 -20.28
CA ASN A 151 1.25 6.17 -21.19
C ASN A 151 0.34 5.11 -20.53
N TYR A 152 0.56 4.83 -19.23
CA TYR A 152 -0.18 3.84 -18.46
C TYR A 152 -0.72 4.43 -17.17
N TRP A 153 -1.90 3.97 -16.76
CA TRP A 153 -2.58 4.38 -15.55
C TRP A 153 -2.81 3.19 -14.64
N ILE A 154 -2.38 3.31 -13.38
CA ILE A 154 -2.56 2.27 -12.36
C ILE A 154 -3.39 2.84 -11.22
N HIS A 155 -4.55 2.22 -10.93
CA HIS A 155 -5.43 2.65 -9.86
C HIS A 155 -5.68 1.54 -8.85
N ASN A 156 -5.33 1.81 -7.59
CA ASN A 156 -5.57 0.89 -6.49
C ASN A 156 -7.04 0.87 -6.08
N GLY A 157 -7.53 -0.31 -5.69
CA GLY A 157 -8.75 -0.45 -4.92
C GLY A 157 -8.64 0.17 -3.52
N PHE A 158 -9.73 0.10 -2.78
CA PHE A 158 -9.79 0.62 -1.41
C PHE A 158 -9.46 -0.46 -0.38
N ILE A 159 -8.96 -0.02 0.77
CA ILE A 159 -8.98 -0.85 1.98
C ILE A 159 -10.31 -0.63 2.66
N THR A 160 -10.99 -1.72 2.99
CA THR A 160 -12.23 -1.75 3.77
C THR A 160 -11.97 -2.39 5.13
N ILE A 161 -12.83 -2.11 6.08
CA ILE A 161 -12.86 -2.71 7.42
C ILE A 161 -14.30 -3.11 7.67
N ALA A 162 -14.55 -4.40 7.88
CA ALA A 162 -15.89 -4.96 7.96
C ALA A 162 -16.77 -4.55 6.74
N ASN A 163 -16.17 -4.58 5.54
CA ASN A 163 -16.76 -4.17 4.26
C ASN A 163 -17.13 -2.68 4.14
N GLU A 164 -16.75 -1.84 5.09
CA GLU A 164 -16.90 -0.38 5.00
C GLU A 164 -15.59 0.29 4.57
N LYS A 165 -15.68 1.30 3.70
CA LYS A 165 -14.49 2.04 3.25
C LYS A 165 -13.78 2.67 4.45
N MET A 166 -12.46 2.44 4.57
CA MET A 166 -11.64 3.13 5.56
C MET A 166 -11.58 4.62 5.22
N ALA A 167 -12.12 5.47 6.10
CA ALA A 167 -12.18 6.91 5.89
C ALA A 167 -12.06 7.71 7.19
N LYS A 168 -11.48 8.92 7.13
CA LYS A 168 -11.34 9.81 8.30
C LYS A 168 -12.69 10.15 8.93
N SER A 169 -13.71 10.36 8.10
CA SER A 169 -15.07 10.66 8.54
C SER A 169 -15.74 9.54 9.34
N GLN A 170 -15.27 8.29 9.13
CA GLN A 170 -15.77 7.11 9.84
C GLN A 170 -14.98 6.80 11.13
N GLY A 171 -13.84 7.47 11.35
CA GLY A 171 -13.00 7.21 12.52
C GLY A 171 -12.32 5.85 12.52
N ASN A 172 -12.38 5.10 11.41
CA ASN A 172 -11.89 3.72 11.27
C ASN A 172 -10.52 3.62 10.59
N ILE A 173 -9.69 4.68 10.66
CA ILE A 173 -8.36 4.67 10.04
C ILE A 173 -7.34 3.99 10.94
N PHE A 174 -6.73 2.92 10.43
CA PHE A 174 -5.53 2.33 10.97
C PHE A 174 -4.28 2.78 10.21
N LYS A 175 -3.21 3.01 10.95
CA LYS A 175 -1.88 3.29 10.38
C LYS A 175 -1.02 2.04 10.50
N ILE A 176 -0.11 1.83 9.57
CA ILE A 176 0.85 0.71 9.62
C ILE A 176 1.57 0.63 10.97
N LYS A 177 1.92 1.78 11.57
CA LYS A 177 2.57 1.85 12.88
C LYS A 177 1.76 1.26 14.04
N ASP A 178 0.44 1.23 13.91
CA ASP A 178 -0.44 0.68 14.95
C ASP A 178 -0.31 -0.83 15.08
N PHE A 179 0.31 -1.48 14.08
CA PHE A 179 0.55 -2.92 14.03
C PHE A 179 1.97 -3.34 14.43
N TYR A 180 2.91 -2.40 14.65
CA TYR A 180 4.33 -2.68 14.86
C TYR A 180 4.63 -3.61 16.04
N GLN A 181 3.84 -3.54 17.11
CA GLN A 181 4.03 -4.37 18.30
C GLN A 181 3.43 -5.78 18.14
N LYS A 182 2.43 -5.93 17.26
CA LYS A 182 1.66 -7.18 17.12
C LYS A 182 2.09 -8.03 15.94
N TYR A 183 2.48 -7.40 14.82
CA TYR A 183 2.79 -8.09 13.57
C TYR A 183 4.12 -7.63 12.97
N ASN A 184 4.88 -8.56 12.40
CA ASN A 184 6.03 -8.24 11.56
C ASN A 184 5.59 -7.59 10.25
N GLY A 185 6.41 -6.68 9.70
CA GLY A 185 6.08 -6.00 8.45
C GLY A 185 5.81 -6.91 7.26
N GLN A 186 6.43 -8.10 7.24
CA GLN A 186 6.19 -9.09 6.19
C GLN A 186 4.79 -9.71 6.27
N VAL A 187 4.18 -9.80 7.48
CA VAL A 187 2.77 -10.22 7.64
C VAL A 187 1.85 -9.22 6.95
N LEU A 188 2.05 -7.93 7.24
CA LEU A 188 1.28 -6.86 6.63
C LEU A 188 1.49 -6.81 5.12
N ARG A 189 2.73 -7.02 4.67
CA ARG A 189 3.08 -7.06 3.24
C ARG A 189 2.37 -8.23 2.54
N LEU A 190 2.43 -9.44 3.10
CA LEU A 190 1.75 -10.60 2.52
C LEU A 190 0.23 -10.38 2.46
N ALA A 191 -0.37 -9.85 3.54
CA ALA A 191 -1.77 -9.50 3.56
C ALA A 191 -2.13 -8.52 2.42
N LEU A 192 -1.36 -7.44 2.24
CA LEU A 192 -1.59 -6.44 1.20
C LEU A 192 -1.51 -7.03 -0.23
N ILE A 193 -0.52 -7.88 -0.51
CA ILE A 193 -0.34 -8.44 -1.85
C ILE A 193 -1.15 -9.72 -2.11
N SER A 194 -1.88 -10.22 -1.12
CA SER A 194 -2.79 -11.36 -1.29
C SER A 194 -4.08 -11.02 -2.04
N THR A 195 -4.37 -9.72 -2.18
CA THR A 195 -5.48 -9.21 -2.97
C THR A 195 -4.93 -8.48 -4.19
N HIS A 196 -5.60 -8.64 -5.35
CA HIS A 196 -5.21 -7.91 -6.54
C HIS A 196 -5.37 -6.39 -6.31
N TYR A 197 -4.38 -5.59 -6.72
CA TYR A 197 -4.33 -4.16 -6.40
C TYR A 197 -5.57 -3.37 -6.84
N LYS A 198 -6.27 -3.81 -7.90
CA LYS A 198 -7.51 -3.18 -8.39
C LYS A 198 -8.74 -3.49 -7.54
N GLN A 199 -8.69 -4.52 -6.70
CA GLN A 199 -9.83 -4.93 -5.90
C GLN A 199 -9.86 -4.24 -4.54
N ALA A 200 -11.05 -4.10 -3.97
CA ALA A 200 -11.17 -3.73 -2.58
C ALA A 200 -10.65 -4.88 -1.70
N MET A 201 -9.92 -4.53 -0.65
CA MET A 201 -9.37 -5.49 0.29
C MET A 201 -9.95 -5.23 1.69
N ASP A 202 -10.60 -6.23 2.25
CA ASP A 202 -11.09 -6.16 3.63
C ASP A 202 -9.95 -6.47 4.61
N TRP A 203 -9.57 -5.47 5.40
CA TRP A 203 -8.51 -5.60 6.39
C TRP A 203 -9.08 -6.17 7.68
N SER A 204 -8.72 -7.40 8.00
CA SER A 204 -9.24 -8.11 9.15
C SER A 204 -8.13 -8.82 9.95
N ASP A 205 -8.39 -9.08 11.23
CA ASP A 205 -7.48 -9.88 12.07
C ASP A 205 -7.31 -11.30 11.54
N ASP A 206 -8.32 -11.86 10.90
CA ASP A 206 -8.25 -13.19 10.27
C ASP A 206 -7.26 -13.20 9.11
N LEU A 207 -7.27 -12.17 8.25
CA LEU A 207 -6.32 -12.01 7.15
C LEU A 207 -4.89 -11.95 7.67
N LEU A 208 -4.65 -11.16 8.72
CA LEU A 208 -3.33 -11.03 9.35
C LEU A 208 -2.87 -12.33 10.01
N THR A 209 -3.78 -13.01 10.70
CA THR A 209 -3.51 -14.30 11.34
C THR A 209 -3.15 -15.37 10.31
N GLN A 210 -3.89 -15.44 9.19
CA GLN A 210 -3.61 -16.39 8.10
C GLN A 210 -2.28 -16.06 7.41
N SER A 211 -1.99 -14.77 7.18
CA SER A 211 -0.72 -14.32 6.61
C SER A 211 0.47 -14.70 7.51
N LYS A 212 0.33 -14.51 8.84
CA LYS A 212 1.34 -14.94 9.82
C LYS A 212 1.55 -16.46 9.77
N LYS A 213 0.47 -17.25 9.82
CA LYS A 213 0.56 -18.72 9.75
C LYS A 213 1.23 -19.20 8.46
N THR A 214 1.00 -18.51 7.35
CA THR A 214 1.64 -18.80 6.07
C THR A 214 3.15 -18.54 6.15
N LEU A 215 3.55 -17.38 6.66
CA LEU A 215 4.96 -17.05 6.84
C LEU A 215 5.65 -17.99 7.85
N ASP A 216 5.00 -18.38 8.94
CA ASP A 216 5.53 -19.36 9.88
C ASP A 216 5.95 -20.66 9.16
N LYS A 217 5.08 -21.18 8.28
CA LYS A 217 5.39 -22.36 7.46
C LYS A 217 6.50 -22.10 6.45
N TRP A 218 6.47 -20.94 5.80
CA TRP A 218 7.43 -20.60 4.76
C TRP A 218 8.84 -20.43 5.30
N TYR A 219 9.00 -19.82 6.49
CA TYR A 219 10.29 -19.70 7.17
C TYR A 219 10.89 -21.06 7.57
N GLU A 220 10.06 -22.08 7.87
CA GLU A 220 10.58 -23.44 8.13
C GLU A 220 11.22 -24.06 6.90
N CYS A 221 10.81 -23.66 5.70
CA CYS A 221 11.31 -24.15 4.41
C CYS A 221 12.40 -23.27 3.81
N GLN A 222 12.71 -22.12 4.47
CA GLN A 222 13.72 -21.18 3.96
C GLN A 222 15.09 -21.82 3.80
N LYS A 223 15.68 -21.67 2.62
CA LYS A 223 17.08 -21.95 2.35
C LYS A 223 17.70 -20.83 1.57
N LYS A 224 18.77 -20.21 2.10
CA LYS A 224 19.51 -19.17 1.39
C LYS A 224 20.07 -19.74 0.08
N PRO A 225 19.80 -19.08 -1.07
CA PRO A 225 20.33 -19.54 -2.35
C PRO A 225 21.86 -19.53 -2.37
N GLU A 226 22.46 -20.58 -2.92
CA GLU A 226 23.89 -20.67 -3.19
C GLU A 226 24.15 -20.20 -4.64
N GLY A 227 24.41 -18.90 -4.80
CA GLY A 227 24.60 -18.28 -6.12
C GLY A 227 23.32 -17.74 -6.76
N LYS A 228 23.31 -17.62 -8.09
CA LYS A 228 22.18 -17.08 -8.84
C LYS A 228 21.15 -18.18 -9.09
N VAL A 229 20.04 -18.14 -8.38
CA VAL A 229 18.90 -19.02 -8.60
C VAL A 229 17.81 -18.24 -9.36
N LEU A 230 17.30 -18.81 -10.45
CA LEU A 230 16.22 -18.22 -11.25
C LEU A 230 14.88 -18.78 -10.81
N ILE A 231 13.88 -17.89 -10.79
CA ILE A 231 12.48 -18.29 -10.67
C ILE A 231 12.06 -18.81 -12.05
N PRO A 232 11.40 -19.98 -12.16
CA PRO A 232 10.86 -20.45 -13.41
C PRO A 232 9.92 -19.42 -14.06
N ASP A 233 10.00 -19.24 -15.37
CA ASP A 233 9.20 -18.24 -16.08
C ASP A 233 7.69 -18.51 -15.91
N ASP A 234 7.26 -19.76 -15.91
CA ASP A 234 5.87 -20.14 -15.68
C ASP A 234 5.33 -19.64 -14.34
N ASP A 235 6.18 -19.56 -13.31
CA ASP A 235 5.80 -19.06 -11.99
C ASP A 235 5.67 -17.52 -11.98
N LEU A 236 6.27 -16.82 -12.96
CA LEU A 236 6.18 -15.37 -13.12
C LEU A 236 5.00 -14.91 -13.98
N ILE A 237 4.39 -15.79 -14.78
CA ILE A 237 3.29 -15.45 -15.70
C ILE A 237 2.19 -14.59 -15.04
N PRO A 238 1.72 -14.90 -13.82
CA PRO A 238 0.68 -14.06 -13.20
C PRO A 238 1.09 -12.60 -13.05
N LEU A 239 2.37 -12.30 -12.87
CA LEU A 239 2.84 -10.92 -12.74
C LEU A 239 2.85 -10.15 -14.05
N TYR A 240 2.88 -10.84 -15.19
CA TYR A 240 2.75 -10.25 -16.52
C TYR A 240 1.29 -9.97 -16.89
N ASP A 241 0.34 -10.56 -16.16
CA ASP A 241 -1.09 -10.31 -16.28
C ASP A 241 -1.54 -9.29 -15.23
N ASP A 242 -1.33 -8.02 -15.55
CA ASP A 242 -1.76 -6.86 -14.72
C ASP A 242 -1.33 -6.97 -13.25
N LEU A 243 -0.09 -7.41 -13.00
CA LEU A 243 0.48 -7.56 -11.66
C LEU A 243 -0.37 -8.45 -10.73
N ASN A 244 -0.90 -9.54 -11.21
CA ASN A 244 -1.73 -10.50 -10.46
C ASN A 244 -0.91 -11.17 -9.34
N THR A 245 -0.71 -10.44 -8.24
CA THR A 245 0.03 -10.92 -7.07
C THR A 245 -0.66 -12.10 -6.37
N PRO A 246 -2.00 -12.20 -6.28
CA PRO A 246 -2.65 -13.41 -5.77
C PRO A 246 -2.31 -14.66 -6.58
N GLY A 247 -2.30 -14.55 -7.91
CA GLY A 247 -1.88 -15.65 -8.78
C GLY A 247 -0.42 -16.05 -8.56
N TYR A 248 0.47 -15.08 -8.38
CA TYR A 248 1.86 -15.33 -8.05
C TYR A 248 2.03 -16.00 -6.68
N ILE A 249 1.30 -15.56 -5.65
CA ILE A 249 1.29 -16.20 -4.32
C ILE A 249 0.81 -17.65 -4.42
N SER A 250 -0.19 -17.93 -5.25
CA SER A 250 -0.62 -19.31 -5.54
C SER A 250 0.53 -20.16 -6.11
N ASN A 251 1.35 -19.60 -7.00
CA ASN A 251 2.53 -20.31 -7.51
C ASN A 251 3.60 -20.48 -6.43
N ILE A 252 3.80 -19.50 -5.52
CA ILE A 252 4.68 -19.65 -4.36
C ILE A 252 4.21 -20.83 -3.49
N HIS A 253 2.91 -21.01 -3.25
CA HIS A 253 2.38 -22.17 -2.53
C HIS A 253 2.72 -23.50 -3.23
N LYS A 254 2.60 -23.57 -4.56
CA LYS A 254 3.01 -24.78 -5.32
C LYS A 254 4.52 -25.04 -5.20
N LEU A 255 5.35 -23.99 -5.22
CA LEU A 255 6.79 -24.09 -4.99
C LEU A 255 7.10 -24.56 -3.56
N TYR A 256 6.36 -24.08 -2.56
CA TYR A 256 6.45 -24.53 -1.18
C TYR A 256 6.15 -26.05 -1.06
N ASP A 257 5.10 -26.54 -1.71
CA ASP A 257 4.76 -27.97 -1.71
C ASP A 257 5.86 -28.83 -2.36
N LYS A 258 6.51 -28.33 -3.40
CA LYS A 258 7.68 -28.99 -4.00
C LYS A 258 8.89 -28.93 -3.06
N ALA A 259 9.10 -27.80 -2.39
CA ALA A 259 10.23 -27.59 -1.48
C ALA A 259 10.15 -28.45 -0.22
N THR A 260 8.95 -28.72 0.32
CA THR A 260 8.74 -29.58 1.49
C THR A 260 8.96 -31.05 1.20
N LYS A 261 8.74 -31.49 -0.06
CA LYS A 261 8.87 -32.89 -0.50
C LYS A 261 10.16 -33.16 -1.27
N GLY A 262 10.86 -32.14 -1.69
CA GLY A 262 11.92 -32.22 -2.67
C GLY A 262 13.32 -31.92 -2.12
N SER A 263 14.25 -31.73 -3.07
CA SER A 263 15.64 -31.41 -2.79
C SER A 263 15.83 -29.95 -2.34
N ASP A 264 16.99 -29.65 -1.81
CA ASP A 264 17.40 -28.29 -1.42
C ASP A 264 17.29 -27.29 -2.56
N LYS A 265 17.45 -27.72 -3.82
CA LYS A 265 17.23 -26.87 -4.99
C LYS A 265 15.82 -26.25 -5.03
N TYR A 266 14.79 -27.03 -4.69
CA TYR A 266 13.42 -26.49 -4.64
C TYR A 266 13.23 -25.50 -3.49
N LYS A 267 13.92 -25.68 -2.36
CA LYS A 267 13.91 -24.71 -1.26
C LYS A 267 14.57 -23.39 -1.67
N GLU A 268 15.65 -23.44 -2.45
CA GLU A 268 16.31 -22.24 -2.96
C GLU A 268 15.45 -21.49 -3.97
N ILE A 269 14.80 -22.18 -4.91
CA ILE A 269 13.85 -21.59 -5.87
C ILE A 269 12.67 -20.93 -5.10
N PHE A 270 12.09 -21.66 -4.15
CA PHE A 270 10.99 -21.16 -3.31
C PHE A 270 11.41 -19.90 -2.54
N THR A 271 12.59 -19.93 -1.88
CA THR A 271 13.10 -18.77 -1.14
C THR A 271 13.33 -17.58 -2.08
N THR A 272 13.90 -17.82 -3.26
CA THR A 272 14.10 -16.78 -4.29
C THR A 272 12.78 -16.17 -4.75
N ALA A 273 11.77 -16.99 -4.98
CA ALA A 273 10.43 -16.53 -5.36
C ALA A 273 9.77 -15.69 -4.25
N CYS A 274 9.90 -16.09 -3.00
CA CYS A 274 9.42 -15.28 -1.87
C CYS A 274 10.18 -13.94 -1.77
N ASN A 275 11.51 -13.97 -1.85
CA ASN A 275 12.36 -12.78 -1.75
C ASN A 275 12.06 -11.77 -2.87
N PHE A 276 11.70 -12.24 -4.06
CA PHE A 276 11.30 -11.39 -5.18
C PHE A 276 10.10 -10.48 -4.85
N LYS A 277 9.26 -10.90 -3.92
CA LYS A 277 8.14 -10.08 -3.39
C LYS A 277 8.44 -9.47 -2.02
N GLY A 278 9.69 -9.49 -1.58
CA GLY A 278 10.08 -8.94 -0.28
C GLY A 278 9.57 -9.74 0.92
N LEU A 279 9.29 -11.04 0.73
CA LEU A 279 8.87 -11.97 1.76
C LEU A 279 10.03 -12.90 2.14
N ILE A 280 10.08 -13.38 3.38
CA ILE A 280 11.14 -14.22 3.98
C ILE A 280 12.57 -13.75 3.64
N THR A 281 12.77 -12.43 3.60
CA THR A 281 14.05 -11.80 3.23
C THR A 281 15.09 -11.85 4.34
N GLU A 282 14.65 -12.03 5.59
CA GLU A 282 15.51 -12.13 6.77
C GLU A 282 15.80 -13.59 7.12
N PRO A 283 16.89 -13.88 7.87
CA PRO A 283 17.14 -15.23 8.38
C PRO A 283 16.01 -15.72 9.28
N LYS A 284 15.73 -17.04 9.26
CA LYS A 284 14.75 -17.68 10.13
C LYS A 284 14.95 -17.33 11.62
N SER A 285 16.18 -17.16 12.08
CA SER A 285 16.48 -16.74 13.46
C SER A 285 15.83 -15.40 13.84
N LYS A 286 15.81 -14.41 12.92
CA LYS A 286 15.15 -13.14 13.14
C LYS A 286 13.63 -13.28 13.23
N TRP A 287 13.05 -14.17 12.44
CA TRP A 287 11.63 -14.49 12.54
C TRP A 287 11.29 -15.14 13.88
N GLN A 288 12.13 -16.06 14.38
CA GLN A 288 11.95 -16.67 15.70
C GLN A 288 12.13 -15.65 16.84
N GLU A 289 13.12 -14.75 16.74
CA GLU A 289 13.31 -13.65 17.69
C GLU A 289 12.06 -12.76 17.75
N PHE A 290 11.51 -12.36 16.59
CA PHE A 290 10.28 -11.59 16.54
C PHE A 290 9.12 -12.35 17.24
N LYS A 291 8.93 -13.63 16.94
CA LYS A 291 7.90 -14.46 17.58
C LYS A 291 8.04 -14.49 19.11
N LYS A 292 9.27 -14.57 19.61
CA LYS A 292 9.54 -14.53 21.06
C LYS A 292 9.16 -13.16 21.66
N ASN A 293 9.51 -12.08 20.98
CA ASN A 293 9.29 -10.70 21.47
C ASN A 293 7.80 -10.30 21.53
N ILE A 294 6.92 -10.95 20.78
CA ILE A 294 5.48 -10.69 20.82
C ILE A 294 4.69 -11.62 21.76
N LEU A 295 5.38 -12.55 22.45
CA LEU A 295 4.73 -13.41 23.45
C LEU A 295 4.35 -12.57 24.68
N GLU A 296 3.16 -12.84 25.22
CA GLU A 296 2.67 -12.27 26.47
C GLU A 296 3.21 -12.97 27.72
N ILE A 297 4.15 -13.91 27.53
CA ILE A 297 4.72 -14.74 28.59
C ILE A 297 6.23 -14.84 28.40
N SER A 298 7.01 -14.68 29.48
CA SER A 298 8.47 -14.81 29.44
C SER A 298 8.92 -16.27 29.30
N GLU A 299 10.16 -16.47 28.79
CA GLU A 299 10.75 -17.80 28.69
C GLU A 299 10.90 -18.47 30.07
N GLU A 300 11.19 -17.69 31.10
CA GLU A 300 11.30 -18.17 32.49
C GLU A 300 9.95 -18.69 33.00
N GLU A 301 8.86 -17.96 32.75
CA GLU A 301 7.51 -18.41 33.11
C GLU A 301 7.08 -19.63 32.33
N ILE A 302 7.45 -19.75 31.04
CA ILE A 302 7.18 -20.95 30.24
C ILE A 302 7.87 -22.17 30.86
N LEU A 303 9.16 -22.06 31.17
CA LEU A 303 9.95 -23.13 31.75
C LEU A 303 9.42 -23.52 33.15
N GLN A 304 8.99 -22.54 33.98
CA GLN A 304 8.39 -22.80 35.26
C GLN A 304 7.06 -23.59 35.11
N LYS A 305 6.18 -23.16 34.20
CA LYS A 305 4.92 -23.86 33.93
C LYS A 305 5.13 -25.29 33.40
N ILE A 306 6.15 -25.51 32.56
CA ILE A 306 6.51 -26.85 32.10
C ILE A 306 6.94 -27.71 33.27
N LYS A 307 7.73 -27.19 34.22
CA LYS A 307 8.16 -27.88 35.42
C LYS A 307 6.96 -28.23 36.30
N ASP A 308 6.05 -27.29 36.53
CA ASP A 308 4.83 -27.47 37.31
C ASP A 308 3.93 -28.55 36.70
N ARG A 309 3.78 -28.53 35.35
CA ARG A 309 3.05 -29.55 34.60
C ARG A 309 3.69 -30.95 34.77
N ASN A 310 5.01 -31.06 34.68
CA ASN A 310 5.70 -32.32 34.84
C ASN A 310 5.53 -32.86 36.27
N THR A 311 5.66 -32.00 37.28
CA THR A 311 5.39 -32.36 38.70
C THR A 311 3.94 -32.83 38.88
N ALA A 312 2.96 -32.18 38.25
CA ALA A 312 1.56 -32.63 38.32
C ALA A 312 1.37 -34.01 37.69
N ARG A 313 2.05 -34.33 36.57
CA ARG A 313 2.03 -35.65 35.95
C ARG A 313 2.66 -36.73 36.84
N ASP A 314 3.80 -36.41 37.46
CA ASP A 314 4.49 -37.35 38.39
C ASP A 314 3.61 -37.67 39.59
N ASN A 315 2.83 -36.70 40.06
CA ASN A 315 1.85 -36.87 41.14
C ASN A 315 0.51 -37.44 40.63
N LYS A 316 0.40 -37.86 39.37
CA LYS A 316 -0.81 -38.38 38.70
C LYS A 316 -2.00 -37.41 38.70
N ASN A 317 -1.75 -36.12 38.89
CA ASN A 317 -2.75 -35.06 38.75
C ASN A 317 -2.83 -34.61 37.27
N TYR A 318 -3.45 -35.43 36.44
CA TYR A 318 -3.57 -35.21 35.02
C TYR A 318 -4.44 -34.00 34.67
N GLN A 319 -5.44 -33.70 35.51
CA GLN A 319 -6.30 -32.54 35.32
C GLN A 319 -5.49 -31.24 35.35
N LEU A 320 -4.66 -31.04 36.39
CA LEU A 320 -3.80 -29.85 36.49
C LEU A 320 -2.76 -29.78 35.35
N ALA A 321 -2.22 -30.95 34.96
CA ALA A 321 -1.26 -31.00 33.84
C ALA A 321 -1.90 -30.56 32.52
N ASP A 322 -3.16 -30.91 32.26
CA ASP A 322 -3.91 -30.51 31.08
C ASP A 322 -4.33 -29.01 31.13
N GLU A 323 -4.71 -28.53 32.32
CA GLU A 323 -4.98 -27.09 32.54
C GLU A 323 -3.76 -26.23 32.21
N ILE A 324 -2.57 -26.59 32.71
CA ILE A 324 -1.32 -25.89 32.41
C ILE A 324 -0.98 -25.96 30.92
N ARG A 325 -1.18 -27.10 30.29
CA ARG A 325 -0.96 -27.26 28.85
C ARG A 325 -1.87 -26.35 28.01
N ASN A 326 -3.14 -26.29 28.38
CA ASN A 326 -4.12 -25.45 27.70
C ASN A 326 -3.81 -23.96 27.92
N GLU A 327 -3.45 -23.53 29.13
CA GLU A 327 -3.04 -22.17 29.42
C GLU A 327 -1.84 -21.73 28.56
N LEU A 328 -0.82 -22.60 28.42
CA LEU A 328 0.32 -22.33 27.57
C LEU A 328 -0.07 -22.29 26.09
N LEU A 329 -0.98 -23.19 25.66
CA LEU A 329 -1.49 -23.23 24.31
C LEU A 329 -2.26 -21.94 23.95
N ASP A 330 -3.07 -21.43 24.87
CA ASP A 330 -3.81 -20.18 24.71
C ASP A 330 -2.86 -18.96 24.60
N LYS A 331 -1.71 -19.02 25.28
CA LYS A 331 -0.62 -18.04 25.15
C LYS A 331 0.29 -18.28 23.92
N GLY A 332 -0.11 -19.17 23.01
CA GLY A 332 0.64 -19.47 21.79
C GLY A 332 1.86 -20.39 21.97
N ILE A 333 1.94 -21.12 23.06
CA ILE A 333 3.03 -22.08 23.34
C ILE A 333 2.56 -23.50 23.15
N LEU A 334 3.23 -24.25 22.29
CA LEU A 334 2.99 -25.68 22.08
C LEU A 334 4.06 -26.48 22.80
N ILE A 335 3.61 -27.45 23.64
CA ILE A 335 4.49 -28.36 24.36
C ILE A 335 4.55 -29.70 23.63
N GLU A 336 5.74 -30.25 23.46
CA GLU A 336 6.01 -31.54 22.87
C GLU A 336 6.84 -32.39 23.84
N ASP A 337 6.32 -33.57 24.21
CA ASP A 337 7.05 -34.55 25.03
C ASP A 337 7.77 -35.55 24.11
N LYS A 338 9.10 -35.65 24.23
CA LYS A 338 9.96 -36.58 23.51
C LYS A 338 11.05 -37.10 24.44
N ASP A 339 11.26 -38.43 24.45
CA ASP A 339 12.38 -39.09 25.11
C ASP A 339 12.65 -38.56 26.53
N ASP A 340 11.63 -38.54 27.38
CA ASP A 340 11.63 -38.04 28.76
C ASP A 340 11.94 -36.54 28.92
N LYS A 341 11.94 -35.77 27.83
CA LYS A 341 12.10 -34.33 27.87
C LYS A 341 10.88 -33.65 27.31
N THR A 342 10.42 -32.62 28.02
CA THR A 342 9.41 -31.70 27.51
C THR A 342 10.10 -30.53 26.82
N THR A 343 9.82 -30.34 25.54
CA THR A 343 10.26 -29.20 24.75
C THR A 343 9.07 -28.29 24.42
N TRP A 344 9.34 -27.08 24.05
CA TRP A 344 8.29 -26.13 23.65
C TRP A 344 8.65 -25.39 22.38
N LYS A 345 7.63 -24.94 21.67
CA LYS A 345 7.76 -24.06 20.51
C LYS A 345 6.61 -23.06 20.46
N ILE A 346 6.85 -21.93 19.81
CA ILE A 346 5.81 -20.92 19.57
C ILE A 346 4.92 -21.42 18.42
N LYS A 347 3.61 -21.35 18.64
CA LYS A 347 2.56 -21.78 17.71
C LYS A 347 2.49 -20.93 16.46
#